data_d8ffbe01d01230dc30b714ae1510b15c
#
_entry.id   d8ffbe01d01230dc30b714ae1510b15c
#
_cell.length_a   1.000
_cell.length_b   1.000
_cell.length_c   1.000
_cell.angle_alpha   90.00
_cell.angle_beta   90.00
_cell.angle_gamma   90.00
#
_symmetry.space_group_name_H-M   'P 1'
#
loop_
_entity.id
_entity.type
_entity.pdbx_description
1 polymer ?
#
loop_
_entity_poly.entity_id
_entity_poly.type
_entity_poly.pdbx_seq_one_letter_code
_entity_poly.pdbx_strand_id
1 'polypeptide(L)'
;MKLKNEIEYVFRILNYLSLQDKNRIVTSAEIAENENIPHLFSIRVLKKMEKKGLLKIFKGANGGYKLNREPKDITLRDAVETIEEEIIIKDRSCVAGQTSCSIIFGALEKVENNFLKNLEKVNFKELTCPHVPLEIEDEIK
;
A
#
# COMPACT_ATOMS: atom_id res chain seq x y z
N MET A 1 3.71 -12.87 11.17
CA MET A 1 3.80 -11.54 10.55
C MET A 1 2.39 -11.00 10.39
N LYS A 2 2.12 -9.86 10.97
CA LYS A 2 0.79 -9.25 10.97
C LYS A 2 0.88 -7.89 10.30
N LEU A 3 0.02 -7.63 9.32
CA LEU A 3 -0.08 -6.30 8.73
C LEU A 3 -0.62 -5.32 9.77
N LYS A 4 -0.05 -4.12 9.82
CA LYS A 4 -0.54 -3.06 10.68
C LYS A 4 -1.94 -2.60 10.23
N ASN A 5 -2.80 -2.23 11.16
CA ASN A 5 -4.14 -1.72 10.85
C ASN A 5 -4.11 -0.52 9.89
N GLU A 6 -3.08 0.31 9.98
CA GLU A 6 -2.91 1.45 9.08
C GLU A 6 -2.75 1.01 7.62
N ILE A 7 -2.07 -0.11 7.34
CA ILE A 7 -1.92 -0.66 5.99
C ILE A 7 -3.28 -1.09 5.44
N GLU A 8 -4.08 -1.76 6.27
CA GLU A 8 -5.45 -2.14 5.90
C GLU A 8 -6.30 -0.91 5.55
N TYR A 9 -6.16 0.16 6.31
CA TYR A 9 -6.86 1.41 6.02
C TYR A 9 -6.41 2.01 4.69
N VAL A 10 -5.11 1.97 4.37
CA VAL A 10 -4.61 2.41 3.06
C VAL A 10 -5.25 1.60 1.93
N PHE A 11 -5.31 0.28 2.06
CA PHE A 11 -5.94 -0.59 1.07
C PHE A 11 -7.41 -0.22 0.84
N ARG A 12 -8.18 -0.05 1.91
CA ARG A 12 -9.59 0.30 1.82
C ARG A 12 -9.81 1.68 1.20
N ILE A 13 -9.01 2.66 1.59
CA ILE A 13 -9.09 4.02 1.05
C ILE A 13 -8.77 4.03 -0.44
N LEU A 14 -7.69 3.35 -0.86
CA LEU A 14 -7.33 3.25 -2.27
C LEU A 14 -8.41 2.55 -3.09
N ASN A 15 -8.96 1.46 -2.56
CA ASN A 15 -10.05 0.75 -3.21
C ASN A 15 -11.29 1.66 -3.38
N TYR A 16 -11.68 2.34 -2.32
CA TYR A 16 -12.82 3.26 -2.35
C TYR A 16 -12.63 4.37 -3.39
N LEU A 17 -11.47 5.03 -3.38
CA LEU A 17 -11.16 6.10 -4.32
C LEU A 17 -11.04 5.60 -5.77
N SER A 18 -10.56 4.38 -5.95
CA SER A 18 -10.46 3.76 -7.28
C SER A 18 -11.83 3.46 -7.91
N LEU A 19 -12.86 3.29 -7.11
CA LEU A 19 -14.24 3.08 -7.55
C LEU A 19 -14.97 4.37 -7.88
N GLN A 20 -14.43 5.52 -7.50
CA GLN A 20 -15.05 6.82 -7.76
C GLN A 20 -14.71 7.33 -9.16
N ASP A 21 -15.53 8.26 -9.66
CA ASP A 21 -15.23 8.96 -10.90
C ASP A 21 -13.90 9.70 -10.82
N LYS A 22 -13.13 9.68 -11.89
CA LYS A 22 -11.75 10.19 -11.96
C LYS A 22 -11.59 11.63 -11.46
N ASN A 23 -12.59 12.47 -11.67
CA ASN A 23 -12.54 13.90 -11.31
C ASN A 23 -13.27 14.21 -10.00
N ARG A 24 -13.80 13.19 -9.32
CA ARG A 24 -14.55 13.41 -8.09
C ARG A 24 -13.61 13.66 -6.91
N ILE A 25 -13.87 14.73 -6.17
CA ILE A 25 -13.18 15.05 -4.93
C ILE A 25 -13.99 14.45 -3.77
N VAL A 26 -13.35 13.65 -2.94
CA VAL A 26 -13.98 12.92 -1.83
C VAL A 26 -13.47 13.48 -0.52
N THR A 27 -14.38 13.78 0.41
CA THR A 27 -13.98 14.29 1.73
C THR A 27 -13.47 13.18 2.65
N SER A 28 -12.64 13.54 3.62
CA SER A 28 -12.17 12.58 4.64
C SER A 28 -13.34 11.99 5.45
N ALA A 29 -14.37 12.78 5.70
CA ALA A 29 -15.56 12.33 6.41
C ALA A 29 -16.32 11.25 5.61
N GLU A 30 -16.49 11.44 4.31
CA GLU A 30 -17.11 10.44 3.43
C GLU A 30 -16.32 9.12 3.41
N ILE A 31 -15.00 9.22 3.28
CA ILE A 31 -14.12 8.03 3.30
C ILE A 31 -14.26 7.28 4.63
N ALA A 32 -14.14 8.00 5.75
CA ALA A 32 -14.23 7.42 7.08
C ALA A 32 -15.57 6.71 7.31
N GLU A 33 -16.67 7.33 6.89
CA GLU A 33 -18.01 6.77 7.04
C GLU A 33 -18.21 5.52 6.18
N ASN A 34 -17.87 5.59 4.89
CA ASN A 34 -18.08 4.48 3.95
C ASN A 34 -17.18 3.28 4.24
N GLU A 35 -15.96 3.50 4.70
CA GLU A 35 -15.00 2.44 4.99
C GLU A 35 -14.96 2.05 6.47
N ASN A 36 -15.80 2.66 7.29
CA ASN A 36 -15.87 2.40 8.72
C ASN A 36 -14.49 2.53 9.40
N ILE A 37 -13.79 3.63 9.11
CA ILE A 37 -12.50 3.97 9.70
C ILE A 37 -12.73 5.13 10.67
N PRO A 38 -12.15 5.11 11.88
CA PRO A 38 -12.22 6.26 12.77
C PRO A 38 -11.66 7.51 12.09
N HIS A 39 -12.41 8.61 12.13
CA HIS A 39 -12.12 9.82 11.34
C HIS A 39 -10.71 10.37 11.58
N LEU A 40 -10.27 10.40 12.82
CA LEU A 40 -8.91 10.88 13.15
C LEU A 40 -7.81 9.99 12.56
N PHE A 41 -8.03 8.69 12.53
CA PHE A 41 -7.09 7.75 11.89
C PHE A 41 -7.10 7.90 10.38
N SER A 42 -8.27 8.13 9.77
CA SER A 42 -8.37 8.35 8.33
C SER A 42 -7.57 9.58 7.91
N ILE A 43 -7.66 10.67 8.64
CA ILE A 43 -6.90 11.91 8.35
C ILE A 43 -5.40 11.65 8.42
N ARG A 44 -4.93 10.91 9.43
CA ARG A 44 -3.51 10.56 9.58
C ARG A 44 -3.01 9.73 8.40
N VAL A 45 -3.76 8.72 8.02
CA VAL A 45 -3.42 7.82 6.92
C VAL A 45 -3.45 8.58 5.58
N LEU A 46 -4.48 9.39 5.35
CA LEU A 46 -4.60 10.22 4.15
C LEU A 46 -3.41 11.17 3.99
N LYS A 47 -2.92 11.73 5.09
CA LYS A 47 -1.75 12.61 5.08
C LYS A 47 -0.48 11.85 4.66
N LYS A 48 -0.30 10.63 5.14
CA LYS A 48 0.82 9.77 4.73
C LYS A 48 0.71 9.39 3.24
N MET A 49 -0.49 9.10 2.76
CA MET A 49 -0.74 8.77 1.35
C MET A 49 -0.46 9.96 0.42
N GLU A 50 -0.83 11.15 0.83
CA GLU A 50 -0.53 12.38 0.09
C GLU A 50 0.99 12.61 0.03
N LYS A 51 1.68 12.43 1.14
CA LYS A 51 3.14 12.56 1.22
C LYS A 51 3.87 11.59 0.29
N LYS A 52 3.33 10.39 0.08
CA LYS A 52 3.85 9.40 -0.88
C LYS A 52 3.46 9.67 -2.33
N GLY A 53 2.68 10.71 -2.59
CA GLY A 53 2.25 11.06 -3.94
C GLY A 53 1.10 10.23 -4.49
N LEU A 54 0.40 9.46 -3.66
CA LEU A 54 -0.75 8.66 -4.07
C LEU A 54 -2.02 9.49 -4.20
N LEU A 55 -2.13 10.55 -3.42
CA LEU A 55 -3.31 11.43 -3.36
C LEU A 55 -2.94 12.87 -3.63
N LYS A 56 -3.92 13.61 -4.14
CA LYS A 56 -3.95 15.08 -4.16
C LYS A 56 -4.94 15.59 -3.13
N ILE A 57 -4.55 16.63 -2.40
CA ILE A 57 -5.39 17.35 -1.45
C ILE A 57 -5.88 18.65 -2.09
N PHE A 58 -7.19 18.89 -1.99
CA PHE A 58 -7.81 20.15 -2.38
C PHE A 58 -8.31 20.84 -1.11
N LYS A 59 -7.80 22.02 -0.83
CA LYS A 59 -8.17 22.80 0.35
C LYS A 59 -9.41 23.64 0.10
N GLY A 60 -10.14 23.99 1.17
CA GLY A 60 -11.29 24.88 1.14
C GLY A 60 -12.63 24.17 1.36
N ALA A 61 -13.72 24.92 1.25
CA ALA A 61 -15.08 24.45 1.55
C ALA A 61 -15.53 23.26 0.67
N ASN A 62 -15.07 23.20 -0.60
CA ASN A 62 -15.33 22.11 -1.54
C ASN A 62 -14.11 21.21 -1.71
N GLY A 63 -13.22 21.20 -0.72
CA GLY A 63 -12.00 20.43 -0.75
C GLY A 63 -12.19 18.96 -0.39
N GLY A 64 -11.13 18.23 -0.51
CA GLY A 64 -11.08 16.81 -0.20
C GLY A 64 -9.89 16.16 -0.86
N TYR A 65 -10.05 14.91 -1.25
CA TYR A 65 -8.98 14.07 -1.77
C TYR A 65 -9.39 13.42 -3.08
N LYS A 66 -8.42 13.22 -3.95
CA LYS A 66 -8.57 12.35 -5.11
C LYS A 66 -7.26 11.64 -5.40
N LEU A 67 -7.31 10.55 -6.17
CA LEU A 67 -6.09 9.85 -6.58
C LEU A 67 -5.21 10.74 -7.47
N ASN A 68 -3.91 10.74 -7.19
CA ASN A 68 -2.90 11.45 -7.98
C ASN A 68 -2.36 10.60 -9.15
N ARG A 69 -2.68 9.32 -9.16
CA ARG A 69 -2.31 8.37 -10.21
C ARG A 69 -3.53 7.56 -10.62
N GLU A 70 -3.49 6.99 -11.80
CA GLU A 70 -4.51 6.04 -12.24
C GLU A 70 -4.48 4.77 -11.36
N PRO A 71 -5.63 4.15 -11.03
CA PRO A 71 -5.64 2.92 -10.24
C PRO A 71 -4.75 1.80 -10.79
N LYS A 72 -4.60 1.70 -12.10
CA LYS A 72 -3.70 0.73 -12.77
C LYS A 72 -2.22 0.96 -12.43
N ASP A 73 -1.85 2.17 -12.04
CA ASP A 73 -0.48 2.58 -11.73
C ASP A 73 -0.19 2.58 -10.22
N ILE A 74 -1.17 2.21 -9.40
CA ILE A 74 -1.03 2.09 -7.95
C ILE A 74 -1.05 0.60 -7.59
N THR A 75 0.04 0.11 -7.01
CA THR A 75 0.21 -1.30 -6.66
C THR A 75 0.03 -1.55 -5.17
N LEU A 76 -0.12 -2.80 -4.78
CA LEU A 76 -0.10 -3.18 -3.37
C LEU A 76 1.22 -2.79 -2.69
N ARG A 77 2.33 -2.80 -3.43
CA ARG A 77 3.62 -2.33 -2.92
C ARG A 77 3.57 -0.87 -2.52
N ASP A 78 3.02 0.00 -3.38
CA ASP A 78 2.85 1.42 -3.08
C ASP A 78 2.03 1.65 -1.81
N ALA A 79 0.97 0.88 -1.64
CA ALA A 79 0.11 0.95 -0.47
C ALA A 79 0.86 0.55 0.82
N VAL A 80 1.59 -0.54 0.79
CA VAL A 80 2.36 -1.03 1.95
C VAL A 80 3.48 -0.05 2.30
N GLU A 81 4.20 0.46 1.32
CA GLU A 81 5.30 1.41 1.51
C GLU A 81 4.83 2.78 2.04
N THR A 82 3.54 3.08 1.96
CA THR A 82 2.97 4.28 2.56
C THR A 82 3.12 4.28 4.09
N ILE A 83 3.03 3.11 4.71
CA ILE A 83 3.10 2.94 6.16
C ILE A 83 4.46 2.38 6.58
N GLU A 84 4.95 1.38 5.85
CA GLU A 84 6.27 0.80 6.09
C GLU A 84 7.28 1.48 5.16
N GLU A 85 8.09 2.37 5.69
CA GLU A 85 9.09 3.11 4.91
C GLU A 85 10.11 2.19 4.26
N GLU A 86 10.39 1.06 4.90
CA GLU A 86 11.25 0.02 4.36
C GLU A 86 10.64 -1.36 4.62
N ILE A 87 10.17 -1.99 3.56
CA ILE A 87 9.82 -3.41 3.61
C ILE A 87 11.14 -4.18 3.44
N ILE A 88 12.00 -4.09 4.43
CA ILE A 88 13.28 -4.78 4.43
C ILE A 88 13.39 -5.48 5.77
N ILE A 89 13.72 -6.74 5.74
CA ILE A 89 14.18 -7.46 6.92
C ILE A 89 15.53 -6.84 7.31
N LYS A 90 15.46 -5.69 7.94
CA LYS A 90 16.63 -4.99 8.44
C LYS A 90 16.85 -5.30 9.91
N ASP A 91 17.73 -6.13 10.16
CA ASP A 91 18.79 -5.88 11.11
C ASP A 91 19.91 -6.86 10.79
N ARG A 92 20.74 -6.46 9.86
CA ARG A 92 21.91 -7.25 9.47
C ARG A 92 23.02 -7.04 10.49
N SER A 93 22.74 -7.36 11.73
CA SER A 93 23.73 -7.36 12.79
C SER A 93 24.59 -8.65 12.78
N CYS A 94 24.90 -9.14 11.59
CA CYS A 94 25.85 -10.25 11.48
C CYS A 94 27.25 -9.79 11.85
N VAL A 95 27.88 -10.51 12.78
CA VAL A 95 29.28 -10.32 13.07
C VAL A 95 30.09 -10.74 11.84
N ALA A 96 31.05 -9.92 11.44
CA ALA A 96 31.92 -10.19 10.31
C ALA A 96 32.58 -11.59 10.46
N GLY A 97 32.49 -12.40 9.40
CA GLY A 97 33.06 -13.75 9.37
C GLY A 97 32.13 -14.91 9.73
N GLN A 98 30.86 -14.63 10.07
CA GLN A 98 29.88 -15.69 10.31
C GLN A 98 29.20 -16.12 9.00
N THR A 99 29.64 -17.26 8.46
CA THR A 99 29.14 -17.81 7.19
C THR A 99 27.65 -18.15 7.23
N SER A 100 27.18 -18.76 8.33
CA SER A 100 25.75 -19.12 8.49
C SER A 100 24.84 -17.91 8.49
N CYS A 101 25.25 -16.82 9.11
CA CYS A 101 24.53 -15.56 9.11
C CYS A 101 24.37 -15.02 7.69
N SER A 102 25.44 -15.03 6.91
CA SER A 102 25.43 -14.59 5.50
C SER A 102 24.48 -15.44 4.64
N ILE A 103 24.47 -16.75 4.82
CA ILE A 103 23.59 -17.67 4.08
C ILE A 103 22.13 -17.41 4.42
N ILE A 104 21.81 -17.27 5.71
CA ILE A 104 20.44 -17.00 6.17
C ILE A 104 19.93 -15.67 5.64
N PHE A 105 20.71 -14.60 5.77
CA PHE A 105 20.29 -13.28 5.28
C PHE A 105 20.20 -13.22 3.76
N GLY A 106 21.07 -13.96 3.06
CA GLY A 106 20.95 -14.10 1.60
C GLY A 106 19.64 -14.77 1.17
N ALA A 107 19.23 -15.82 1.90
CA ALA A 107 17.95 -16.48 1.66
C ALA A 107 16.76 -15.57 1.96
N LEU A 108 16.80 -14.84 3.09
CA LEU A 108 15.75 -13.89 3.47
C LEU A 108 15.62 -12.74 2.47
N GLU A 109 16.74 -12.27 1.95
CA GLU A 109 16.75 -11.23 0.91
C GLU A 109 16.05 -11.69 -0.37
N LYS A 110 16.28 -12.94 -0.79
CA LYS A 110 15.59 -13.52 -1.94
C LYS A 110 14.08 -13.63 -1.73
N VAL A 111 13.67 -14.10 -0.55
CA VAL A 111 12.25 -14.20 -0.18
C VAL A 111 11.60 -12.81 -0.19
N GLU A 112 12.27 -11.82 0.39
CA GLU A 112 11.79 -10.46 0.42
C GLU A 112 11.65 -9.87 -0.99
N ASN A 113 12.64 -10.04 -1.84
CA ASN A 113 12.60 -9.57 -3.22
C ASN A 113 11.45 -10.19 -4.00
N ASN A 114 11.16 -11.47 -3.82
CA ASN A 114 10.01 -12.14 -4.42
C ASN A 114 8.69 -11.59 -3.89
N PHE A 115 8.60 -11.35 -2.60
CA PHE A 115 7.44 -10.74 -1.98
C PHE A 115 7.16 -9.34 -2.55
N LEU A 116 8.18 -8.49 -2.64
CA LEU A 116 8.06 -7.15 -3.21
C LEU A 116 7.63 -7.17 -4.69
N LYS A 117 8.20 -8.08 -5.48
CA LYS A 117 7.80 -8.27 -6.88
C LYS A 117 6.35 -8.69 -7.02
N ASN A 118 5.86 -9.57 -6.17
CA ASN A 118 4.47 -9.99 -6.17
C ASN A 118 3.54 -8.83 -5.77
N LEU A 119 3.93 -8.02 -4.81
CA LEU A 119 3.16 -6.81 -4.45
C LEU A 119 3.07 -5.83 -5.63
N GLU A 120 4.12 -5.68 -6.43
CA GLU A 120 4.13 -4.80 -7.61
C GLU A 120 3.22 -5.28 -8.74
N LYS A 121 2.90 -6.57 -8.80
CA LYS A 121 2.06 -7.15 -9.86
C LYS A 121 0.58 -6.90 -9.68
N VAL A 122 0.13 -6.61 -8.48
CA VAL A 122 -1.27 -6.38 -8.17
C VAL A 122 -1.53 -4.88 -8.09
N ASN A 123 -2.39 -4.37 -8.97
CA ASN A 123 -2.79 -2.97 -8.98
C ASN A 123 -4.24 -2.78 -8.54
N PHE A 124 -4.61 -1.56 -8.18
CA PHE A 124 -5.95 -1.27 -7.65
C PHE A 124 -7.06 -1.29 -8.69
N LYS A 125 -6.72 -1.20 -9.98
CA LYS A 125 -7.71 -1.40 -11.03
C LYS A 125 -8.19 -2.86 -11.07
N GLU A 126 -7.26 -3.80 -10.96
CA GLU A 126 -7.58 -5.24 -10.91
C GLU A 126 -8.44 -5.58 -9.68
N LEU A 127 -8.11 -4.98 -8.54
CA LEU A 127 -8.86 -5.20 -7.29
C LEU A 127 -10.29 -4.65 -7.33
N THR A 128 -10.57 -3.67 -8.18
CA THR A 128 -11.91 -3.15 -8.40
C THR A 128 -12.71 -3.90 -9.47
N CYS A 129 -12.08 -4.87 -10.15
CA CYS A 129 -12.71 -5.73 -11.15
C CYS A 129 -12.77 -7.17 -10.60
N PRO A 130 -13.84 -7.56 -9.88
CA PRO A 130 -13.89 -8.82 -9.12
C PRO A 130 -13.89 -10.10 -9.97
N HIS A 131 -13.92 -9.98 -11.28
CA HIS A 131 -14.00 -11.13 -12.20
C HIS A 131 -12.68 -11.44 -12.92
N VAL A 132 -11.61 -10.68 -12.64
CA VAL A 132 -10.29 -10.93 -13.23
C VAL A 132 -9.44 -11.72 -12.24
N PRO A 133 -8.97 -12.94 -12.59
CA PRO A 133 -8.06 -13.67 -11.72
C PRO A 133 -6.78 -12.87 -11.50
N LEU A 134 -6.34 -12.78 -10.25
CA LEU A 134 -5.06 -12.16 -9.92
C LEU A 134 -3.92 -13.07 -10.41
N GLU A 135 -3.02 -12.54 -11.23
CA GLU A 135 -1.79 -13.22 -11.61
C GLU A 135 -0.75 -13.06 -10.50
N ILE A 136 -0.85 -13.93 -9.50
CA ILE A 136 0.16 -14.02 -8.45
C ILE A 136 1.07 -15.21 -8.80
N GLU A 137 2.36 -15.01 -8.78
CA GLU A 137 3.31 -16.11 -8.97
C GLU A 137 3.30 -17.00 -7.73
N ASP A 138 2.77 -18.22 -7.89
CA ASP A 138 2.76 -19.26 -6.86
C ASP A 138 4.06 -20.06 -6.80
N GLU A 139 5.14 -19.58 -7.39
CA GLU A 139 6.41 -20.28 -7.37
C GLU A 139 7.11 -20.17 -6.02
N ILE A 140 6.69 -21.03 -5.11
CA ILE A 140 7.50 -21.41 -3.96
C ILE A 140 8.30 -22.65 -4.36
N LYS A 141 9.46 -22.44 -4.94
CA LYS A 141 10.47 -23.48 -5.06
C LYS A 141 11.71 -23.11 -4.29
#